data_8ac36561fd704d0ead66af7c11768f06
#
_entry.id   8ac36561fd704d0ead66af7c11768f06
#
_cell.length_a   1.000
_cell.length_b   1.000
_cell.length_c   1.000
_cell.angle_alpha   90.00
_cell.angle_beta   90.00
_cell.angle_gamma   90.00
#
_symmetry.space_group_name_H-M   'P 1'
#
loop_
_entity.id
_entity.type
_entity.pdbx_description
1 polymer ?
#
loop_
_entity_poly.entity_id
_entity_poly.type
_entity_poly.pdbx_seq_one_letter_code
_entity_poly.pdbx_strand_id
1 'polypeptide(L)'
;MGYSVLLWSVPEQGLNDGELVPVYIKSNISQTYVIGTIDSDVKFEVPLWQITEPSSKAAAQKSVAKYLDYQYQYARVALDGLPMRAEPVNTAKQVYRLRKNEVIKVLYKGEGAAVMSGSNAMEGDWLRVLTSDGTLGWCFSYNLRLFDNRTTEEQEQPTVASSQEPREDGMLTKVLSKSWYPDSYRTMIKSRTIDLEQLEAGFHFDTGATSGSVQLKVPGLTISFPYVDVEKTGANTYKFTDTPISITVHRDDFIAVQYTDDHGRPTSYDFVTLEESLSRTIASEKQRRQQLYGELESFGPTFASSNYGKITFNGENQFLWSGYRQLQPAIIPQGALGRGTVSFKYFLAKALTGRYDGVMTLEFEKGTREVNFFYKVEDNGLRLEVAGTHFNGKTITDRNSNPVVIFFSRQNSGSAGQD
;
A
#
# COMPACT_ATOMS: atom_id res chain seq x y z
N MET A 1 -10.47 0.85 -21.74
CA MET A 1 -10.18 -0.41 -22.47
C MET A 1 -11.35 -1.39 -22.44
N GLY A 2 -12.08 -1.51 -21.39
CA GLY A 2 -13.20 -2.42 -21.24
C GLY A 2 -13.43 -2.88 -19.82
N TYR A 3 -13.86 -4.11 -19.66
CA TYR A 3 -14.12 -4.75 -18.37
C TYR A 3 -13.41 -6.08 -18.30
N SER A 4 -13.01 -6.48 -17.10
CA SER A 4 -12.37 -7.76 -16.83
C SER A 4 -12.92 -8.40 -15.57
N VAL A 5 -12.70 -9.70 -15.41
CA VAL A 5 -12.98 -10.41 -14.16
C VAL A 5 -11.71 -10.48 -13.33
N LEU A 6 -11.79 -10.13 -12.07
CA LEU A 6 -10.70 -10.24 -11.12
C LEU A 6 -10.47 -11.73 -10.79
N LEU A 7 -9.26 -12.23 -11.04
CA LEU A 7 -8.91 -13.65 -10.82
C LEU A 7 -8.30 -13.89 -9.43
N TRP A 8 -7.73 -12.84 -8.84
CA TRP A 8 -7.11 -12.88 -7.52
C TRP A 8 -7.47 -11.60 -6.78
N SER A 9 -8.05 -11.74 -5.60
CA SER A 9 -8.55 -10.62 -4.77
C SER A 9 -7.50 -9.55 -4.50
N VAL A 10 -7.97 -8.32 -4.30
CA VAL A 10 -7.18 -7.17 -3.83
C VAL A 10 -7.83 -6.66 -2.53
N PRO A 11 -7.56 -7.31 -1.39
CA PRO A 11 -8.24 -7.02 -0.13
C PRO A 11 -8.04 -5.57 0.31
N GLU A 12 -6.89 -4.98 0.00
CA GLU A 12 -6.55 -3.59 0.30
C GLU A 12 -7.48 -2.57 -0.37
N GLN A 13 -8.10 -2.97 -1.48
CA GLN A 13 -9.07 -2.16 -2.24
C GLN A 13 -10.51 -2.66 -2.07
N GLY A 14 -10.73 -3.65 -1.20
CA GLY A 14 -12.04 -4.24 -0.95
C GLY A 14 -12.59 -5.04 -2.13
N LEU A 15 -11.73 -5.48 -3.07
CA LEU A 15 -12.12 -6.25 -4.25
C LEU A 15 -11.90 -7.74 -4.05
N ASN A 16 -12.93 -8.52 -4.36
CA ASN A 16 -12.91 -9.97 -4.21
C ASN A 16 -12.73 -10.69 -5.56
N ASP A 17 -12.29 -11.93 -5.49
CA ASP A 17 -12.22 -12.82 -6.64
C ASP A 17 -13.56 -12.88 -7.38
N GLY A 18 -13.50 -12.91 -8.71
CA GLY A 18 -14.68 -12.99 -9.55
C GLY A 18 -15.43 -11.68 -9.77
N GLU A 19 -15.01 -10.58 -9.14
CA GLU A 19 -15.64 -9.29 -9.36
C GLU A 19 -15.34 -8.71 -10.74
N LEU A 20 -16.35 -8.01 -11.29
CA LEU A 20 -16.22 -7.30 -12.56
C LEU A 20 -15.61 -5.93 -12.32
N VAL A 21 -14.47 -5.66 -12.97
CA VAL A 21 -13.74 -4.41 -12.81
C VAL A 21 -13.59 -3.66 -14.13
N PRO A 22 -13.75 -2.32 -14.15
CA PRO A 22 -13.42 -1.52 -15.32
C PRO A 22 -11.91 -1.41 -15.50
N VAL A 23 -11.44 -1.54 -16.75
CA VAL A 23 -10.03 -1.44 -17.11
C VAL A 23 -9.82 -0.20 -17.99
N TYR A 24 -8.93 0.67 -17.56
CA TYR A 24 -8.68 1.97 -18.21
C TYR A 24 -7.44 1.95 -19.10
N ILE A 25 -6.31 1.44 -18.60
CA ILE A 25 -5.02 1.51 -19.26
C ILE A 25 -4.31 0.16 -19.11
N LYS A 26 -3.53 -0.21 -20.13
CA LYS A 26 -2.56 -1.31 -20.07
C LYS A 26 -1.16 -0.71 -20.18
N SER A 27 -0.31 -0.99 -19.22
CA SER A 27 1.12 -0.68 -19.28
C SER A 27 1.91 -1.94 -19.67
N ASN A 28 2.52 -1.91 -20.86
CA ASN A 28 3.40 -3.00 -21.29
C ASN A 28 4.80 -2.89 -20.64
N ILE A 29 5.16 -1.71 -20.12
CA ILE A 29 6.45 -1.48 -19.47
C ILE A 29 6.41 -2.06 -18.05
N SER A 30 5.41 -1.69 -17.26
CA SER A 30 5.23 -2.18 -15.88
C SER A 30 4.52 -3.54 -15.80
N GLN A 31 4.03 -4.07 -16.93
CA GLN A 31 3.23 -5.32 -16.98
C GLN A 31 2.00 -5.25 -16.07
N THR A 32 1.31 -4.09 -16.08
CA THR A 32 0.14 -3.83 -15.24
C THR A 32 -1.07 -3.36 -16.04
N TYR A 33 -2.25 -3.53 -15.46
CA TYR A 33 -3.46 -2.82 -15.85
C TYR A 33 -3.81 -1.78 -14.78
N VAL A 34 -4.29 -0.61 -15.21
CA VAL A 34 -4.98 0.34 -14.34
C VAL A 34 -6.46 -0.03 -14.35
N ILE A 35 -6.97 -0.44 -13.20
CA ILE A 35 -8.36 -0.82 -12.97
C ILE A 35 -9.01 0.13 -11.98
N GLY A 36 -10.31 0.02 -11.80
CA GLY A 36 -11.08 0.74 -10.77
C GLY A 36 -12.16 -0.14 -10.18
N THR A 37 -12.95 0.46 -9.28
CA THR A 37 -14.17 -0.15 -8.76
C THR A 37 -15.38 0.44 -9.51
N ILE A 38 -16.50 -0.29 -9.55
CA ILE A 38 -17.71 0.19 -10.23
C ILE A 38 -18.35 1.38 -9.50
N ASP A 39 -18.17 1.43 -8.18
CA ASP A 39 -18.86 2.35 -7.28
C ASP A 39 -17.97 3.52 -6.78
N SER A 40 -16.74 3.63 -7.25
CA SER A 40 -15.83 4.73 -6.87
C SER A 40 -14.90 5.16 -8.01
N ASP A 41 -14.41 6.40 -7.95
CA ASP A 41 -13.44 6.95 -8.90
C ASP A 41 -11.99 6.53 -8.61
N VAL A 42 -11.78 5.65 -7.64
CA VAL A 42 -10.44 5.17 -7.26
C VAL A 42 -9.89 4.27 -8.36
N LYS A 43 -8.68 4.56 -8.82
CA LYS A 43 -7.93 3.78 -9.81
C LYS A 43 -6.62 3.32 -9.22
N PHE A 44 -6.25 2.09 -9.50
CA PHE A 44 -4.99 1.51 -9.03
C PHE A 44 -4.46 0.48 -10.04
N GLU A 45 -3.21 0.12 -9.88
CA GLU A 45 -2.54 -0.82 -10.77
C GLU A 45 -2.60 -2.24 -10.21
N VAL A 46 -2.84 -3.21 -11.12
CA VAL A 46 -2.73 -4.64 -10.85
C VAL A 46 -1.89 -5.32 -11.91
N PRO A 47 -1.14 -6.40 -11.59
CA PRO A 47 -0.44 -7.20 -12.59
C PRO A 47 -1.35 -7.71 -13.70
N LEU A 48 -0.82 -7.87 -14.92
CA LEU A 48 -1.61 -8.34 -16.07
C LEU A 48 -2.32 -9.68 -15.82
N TRP A 49 -1.71 -10.56 -15.04
CA TRP A 49 -2.22 -11.89 -14.73
C TRP A 49 -3.38 -11.90 -13.71
N GLN A 50 -3.54 -10.81 -12.95
CA GLN A 50 -4.51 -10.74 -11.84
C GLN A 50 -5.94 -10.54 -12.32
N ILE A 51 -6.13 -10.18 -13.59
CA ILE A 51 -7.44 -10.03 -14.22
C ILE A 51 -7.50 -10.79 -15.55
N THR A 52 -8.70 -11.10 -16.03
CA THR A 52 -8.89 -11.63 -17.37
C THR A 52 -8.53 -10.57 -18.43
N GLU A 53 -8.32 -10.99 -19.67
CA GLU A 53 -8.13 -10.04 -20.77
C GLU A 53 -9.35 -9.12 -20.90
N PRO A 54 -9.15 -7.79 -21.02
CA PRO A 54 -10.24 -6.84 -21.11
C PRO A 54 -11.14 -7.05 -22.32
N SER A 55 -12.45 -7.00 -22.11
CA SER A 55 -13.46 -7.21 -23.14
C SER A 55 -14.65 -6.27 -22.97
N SER A 56 -15.68 -6.37 -23.79
CA SER A 56 -16.91 -5.63 -23.58
C SER A 56 -17.56 -6.01 -22.25
N LYS A 57 -18.30 -5.08 -21.63
CA LYS A 57 -18.97 -5.34 -20.34
C LYS A 57 -19.83 -6.60 -20.37
N ALA A 58 -20.58 -6.81 -21.45
CA ALA A 58 -21.43 -7.99 -21.62
C ALA A 58 -20.62 -9.30 -21.73
N ALA A 59 -19.48 -9.27 -22.43
CA ALA A 59 -18.60 -10.44 -22.55
C ALA A 59 -17.91 -10.75 -21.22
N ALA A 60 -17.38 -9.74 -20.53
CA ALA A 60 -16.77 -9.90 -19.22
C ALA A 60 -17.79 -10.42 -18.19
N GLN A 61 -19.01 -9.89 -18.19
CA GLN A 61 -20.10 -10.34 -17.30
C GLN A 61 -20.50 -11.82 -17.56
N LYS A 62 -20.48 -12.24 -18.82
CA LYS A 62 -20.68 -13.65 -19.17
C LYS A 62 -19.52 -14.53 -18.67
N SER A 63 -18.29 -14.00 -18.69
CA SER A 63 -17.10 -14.71 -18.21
C SER A 63 -17.12 -14.94 -16.71
N VAL A 64 -17.77 -14.06 -15.91
CA VAL A 64 -17.90 -14.23 -14.44
C VAL A 64 -18.46 -15.60 -14.10
N ALA A 65 -19.48 -16.09 -14.84
CA ALA A 65 -20.12 -17.38 -14.58
C ALA A 65 -19.13 -18.57 -14.58
N LYS A 66 -18.02 -18.47 -15.31
CA LYS A 66 -16.99 -19.52 -15.37
C LYS A 66 -16.21 -19.66 -14.06
N TYR A 67 -16.12 -18.58 -13.28
CA TYR A 67 -15.31 -18.51 -12.07
C TYR A 67 -16.14 -18.58 -10.79
N LEU A 68 -17.48 -18.45 -10.88
CA LEU A 68 -18.37 -18.33 -9.72
C LEU A 68 -18.27 -19.50 -8.73
N ASP A 69 -18.25 -20.74 -9.24
CA ASP A 69 -18.21 -21.95 -8.41
C ASP A 69 -16.91 -22.05 -7.61
N TYR A 70 -15.86 -21.36 -8.04
CA TYR A 70 -14.53 -21.37 -7.43
C TYR A 70 -14.10 -19.96 -6.96
N GLN A 71 -15.04 -19.03 -6.85
CA GLN A 71 -14.76 -17.62 -6.55
C GLN A 71 -13.88 -17.43 -5.31
N TYR A 72 -14.09 -18.23 -4.26
CA TYR A 72 -13.32 -18.13 -3.02
C TYR A 72 -12.47 -19.37 -2.75
N GLN A 73 -12.33 -20.24 -3.75
CA GLN A 73 -11.60 -21.50 -3.60
C GLN A 73 -10.10 -21.29 -3.86
N TYR A 74 -9.32 -21.70 -2.87
CA TYR A 74 -7.87 -21.79 -2.92
C TYR A 74 -7.44 -23.22 -2.62
N ALA A 75 -6.21 -23.55 -2.91
CA ALA A 75 -5.64 -24.85 -2.58
C ALA A 75 -4.26 -24.69 -1.97
N ARG A 76 -4.00 -25.44 -0.92
CA ARG A 76 -2.67 -25.60 -0.32
C ARG A 76 -2.05 -26.89 -0.85
N VAL A 77 -0.82 -26.80 -1.34
CA VAL A 77 -0.08 -27.94 -1.88
C VAL A 77 0.40 -28.85 -0.73
N ALA A 78 -0.02 -30.12 -0.76
CA ALA A 78 0.30 -31.07 0.28
C ALA A 78 1.65 -31.76 0.10
N LEU A 79 2.18 -31.82 -1.14
CA LEU A 79 3.41 -32.53 -1.48
C LEU A 79 4.38 -31.62 -2.23
N ASP A 80 5.64 -31.58 -1.82
CA ASP A 80 6.66 -30.82 -2.50
C ASP A 80 6.92 -31.32 -3.92
N GLY A 81 7.15 -30.37 -4.84
CA GLY A 81 7.47 -30.69 -6.22
C GLY A 81 6.27 -31.11 -7.07
N LEU A 82 5.02 -30.81 -6.64
CA LEU A 82 3.83 -31.13 -7.41
C LEU A 82 3.83 -30.41 -8.77
N PRO A 83 3.72 -31.14 -9.91
CA PRO A 83 3.81 -30.54 -11.22
C PRO A 83 2.53 -29.79 -11.59
N MET A 84 2.69 -28.55 -12.06
CA MET A 84 1.64 -27.81 -12.76
C MET A 84 1.87 -27.94 -14.27
N ARG A 85 0.83 -28.30 -15.00
CA ARG A 85 0.90 -28.70 -16.41
C ARG A 85 0.28 -27.67 -17.34
N ALA A 86 0.74 -27.63 -18.59
CA ALA A 86 0.16 -26.77 -19.62
C ALA A 86 -1.28 -27.21 -20.01
N GLU A 87 -1.54 -28.52 -19.97
CA GLU A 87 -2.82 -29.15 -20.30
C GLU A 87 -3.23 -30.13 -19.19
N PRO A 88 -4.53 -30.48 -19.06
CA PRO A 88 -5.02 -31.37 -18.01
C PRO A 88 -4.72 -32.85 -18.32
N VAL A 89 -3.45 -33.14 -18.54
CA VAL A 89 -2.91 -34.47 -18.87
C VAL A 89 -1.58 -34.65 -18.15
N ASN A 90 -1.37 -35.79 -17.51
CA ASN A 90 -0.16 -36.05 -16.71
C ASN A 90 1.14 -36.05 -17.53
N THR A 91 1.08 -36.29 -18.84
CA THR A 91 2.22 -36.25 -19.77
C THR A 91 2.46 -34.89 -20.41
N ALA A 92 1.57 -33.91 -20.18
CA ALA A 92 1.73 -32.55 -20.72
C ALA A 92 2.97 -31.86 -20.16
N LYS A 93 3.46 -30.85 -20.89
CA LYS A 93 4.60 -30.03 -20.47
C LYS A 93 4.37 -29.45 -19.08
N GLN A 94 5.34 -29.63 -18.18
CA GLN A 94 5.35 -28.97 -16.90
C GLN A 94 5.65 -27.47 -17.10
N VAL A 95 4.77 -26.60 -16.62
CA VAL A 95 4.92 -25.14 -16.69
C VAL A 95 5.46 -24.56 -15.39
N TYR A 96 5.17 -25.26 -14.27
CA TYR A 96 5.63 -24.83 -12.95
C TYR A 96 5.79 -26.06 -12.05
N ARG A 97 6.52 -25.91 -10.95
CA ARG A 97 6.70 -26.94 -9.93
C ARG A 97 6.33 -26.35 -8.59
N LEU A 98 5.15 -26.74 -8.12
CA LEU A 98 4.58 -26.26 -6.86
C LEU A 98 5.36 -26.82 -5.67
N ARG A 99 5.51 -26.02 -4.64
CA ARG A 99 6.19 -26.38 -3.39
C ARG A 99 5.16 -26.82 -2.36
N LYS A 100 5.58 -27.63 -1.41
CA LYS A 100 4.74 -27.97 -0.26
C LYS A 100 4.33 -26.68 0.47
N ASN A 101 3.08 -26.63 0.91
CA ASN A 101 2.43 -25.47 1.56
C ASN A 101 2.21 -24.23 0.68
N GLU A 102 2.67 -24.23 -0.57
CA GLU A 102 2.34 -23.16 -1.51
C GLU A 102 0.82 -23.06 -1.68
N VAL A 103 0.31 -21.82 -1.63
CA VAL A 103 -1.10 -21.52 -1.83
C VAL A 103 -1.31 -21.04 -3.25
N ILE A 104 -2.26 -21.67 -3.94
CA ILE A 104 -2.64 -21.36 -5.31
C ILE A 104 -4.13 -21.06 -5.40
N LYS A 105 -4.51 -20.15 -6.27
CA LYS A 105 -5.92 -19.87 -6.58
C LYS A 105 -6.48 -20.94 -7.50
N VAL A 106 -7.62 -21.51 -7.14
CA VAL A 106 -8.38 -22.38 -8.03
C VAL A 106 -9.34 -21.53 -8.84
N LEU A 107 -9.24 -21.60 -10.17
CA LEU A 107 -10.07 -20.83 -11.07
C LEU A 107 -11.33 -21.58 -11.53
N TYR A 108 -11.17 -22.82 -11.90
CA TYR A 108 -12.28 -23.73 -12.30
C TYR A 108 -11.79 -25.17 -12.46
N LYS A 109 -12.73 -26.12 -12.42
CA LYS A 109 -12.52 -27.52 -12.76
C LYS A 109 -12.62 -27.71 -14.27
N GLY A 110 -11.74 -28.52 -14.84
CA GLY A 110 -11.76 -28.89 -16.24
C GLY A 110 -11.84 -30.39 -16.44
N GLU A 111 -12.17 -30.79 -17.67
CA GLU A 111 -12.08 -32.17 -18.10
C GLU A 111 -10.65 -32.50 -18.51
N GLY A 112 -10.14 -33.68 -18.11
CA GLY A 112 -8.78 -34.09 -18.43
C GLY A 112 -8.60 -35.61 -18.37
N ALA A 113 -7.42 -36.08 -18.80
CA ALA A 113 -7.10 -37.48 -18.76
C ALA A 113 -6.98 -38.02 -17.31
N ALA A 114 -7.44 -39.25 -17.11
CA ALA A 114 -7.28 -39.92 -15.81
C ALA A 114 -5.79 -40.04 -15.44
N VAL A 115 -5.48 -39.73 -14.20
CA VAL A 115 -4.12 -39.88 -13.64
C VAL A 115 -4.02 -41.29 -13.06
N MET A 116 -3.04 -42.07 -13.52
CA MET A 116 -2.87 -43.46 -13.11
C MET A 116 -1.73 -43.61 -12.11
N SER A 117 -1.94 -44.41 -11.08
CA SER A 117 -0.89 -44.91 -10.18
C SER A 117 -0.80 -46.44 -10.39
N GLY A 118 0.17 -46.85 -11.18
CA GLY A 118 0.22 -48.23 -11.69
C GLY A 118 -0.97 -48.54 -12.60
N SER A 119 -1.75 -49.55 -12.23
CA SER A 119 -2.98 -49.95 -12.96
C SER A 119 -4.25 -49.27 -12.45
N ASN A 120 -4.19 -48.50 -11.35
CA ASN A 120 -5.36 -47.92 -10.73
C ASN A 120 -5.46 -46.43 -11.08
N ALA A 121 -6.66 -45.98 -11.44
CA ALA A 121 -6.94 -44.53 -11.56
C ALA A 121 -6.96 -43.87 -10.19
N MET A 122 -6.27 -42.75 -10.09
CA MET A 122 -6.28 -41.91 -8.88
C MET A 122 -7.57 -41.11 -8.85
N GLU A 123 -8.17 -41.01 -7.65
CA GLU A 123 -9.30 -40.11 -7.44
C GLU A 123 -8.83 -38.66 -7.41
N GLY A 124 -9.54 -37.81 -8.11
CA GLY A 124 -9.25 -36.37 -8.18
C GLY A 124 -9.71 -35.74 -9.49
N ASP A 125 -9.61 -34.44 -9.51
CA ASP A 125 -10.03 -33.57 -10.60
C ASP A 125 -8.88 -32.74 -11.15
N TRP A 126 -8.93 -32.41 -12.44
CA TRP A 126 -8.05 -31.41 -13.01
C TRP A 126 -8.58 -30.03 -12.73
N LEU A 127 -7.80 -29.25 -11.98
CA LEU A 127 -8.11 -27.86 -11.61
C LEU A 127 -7.23 -26.90 -12.40
N ARG A 128 -7.87 -25.90 -12.99
CA ARG A 128 -7.14 -24.76 -13.55
C ARG A 128 -6.74 -23.87 -12.40
N VAL A 129 -5.45 -23.62 -12.22
CA VAL A 129 -4.90 -22.91 -11.09
C VAL A 129 -3.99 -21.77 -11.52
N LEU A 130 -3.87 -20.78 -10.62
CA LEU A 130 -3.06 -19.59 -10.77
C LEU A 130 -2.18 -19.46 -9.53
N THR A 131 -0.87 -19.30 -9.72
CA THR A 131 0.08 -19.02 -8.65
C THR A 131 0.15 -17.53 -8.38
N SER A 132 0.71 -17.15 -7.23
CA SER A 132 0.86 -15.74 -6.82
C SER A 132 1.83 -14.93 -7.70
N ASP A 133 2.68 -15.60 -8.47
CA ASP A 133 3.57 -14.97 -9.47
C ASP A 133 2.93 -14.84 -10.86
N GLY A 134 1.67 -15.28 -11.00
CA GLY A 134 0.92 -15.17 -12.25
C GLY A 134 1.04 -16.36 -13.19
N THR A 135 1.67 -17.46 -12.76
CA THR A 135 1.76 -18.65 -13.60
C THR A 135 0.43 -19.40 -13.63
N LEU A 136 -0.10 -19.62 -14.83
CA LEU A 136 -1.35 -20.33 -15.09
C LEU A 136 -1.08 -21.75 -15.57
N GLY A 137 -1.73 -22.75 -14.94
CA GLY A 137 -1.57 -24.14 -15.34
C GLY A 137 -2.70 -25.03 -14.87
N TRP A 138 -2.51 -26.33 -15.06
CA TRP A 138 -3.40 -27.40 -14.61
C TRP A 138 -2.71 -28.21 -13.53
N CYS A 139 -3.40 -28.44 -12.43
CA CYS A 139 -2.95 -29.29 -11.35
C CYS A 139 -4.00 -30.34 -11.03
N PHE A 140 -3.55 -31.59 -10.80
CA PHE A 140 -4.45 -32.65 -10.36
C PHE A 140 -4.69 -32.55 -8.86
N SER A 141 -5.93 -32.61 -8.43
CA SER A 141 -6.33 -32.23 -7.05
C SER A 141 -5.89 -33.19 -5.96
N TYR A 142 -5.42 -34.40 -6.27
CA TYR A 142 -5.07 -35.45 -5.31
C TYR A 142 -4.13 -34.99 -4.16
N ASN A 143 -3.17 -34.12 -4.48
CA ASN A 143 -2.23 -33.55 -3.50
C ASN A 143 -2.51 -32.07 -3.23
N LEU A 144 -3.75 -31.62 -3.35
CA LEU A 144 -4.20 -30.30 -3.03
C LEU A 144 -5.23 -30.35 -1.90
N ARG A 145 -5.02 -29.51 -0.88
CA ARG A 145 -6.03 -29.26 0.16
C ARG A 145 -6.79 -28.01 -0.23
N LEU A 146 -8.05 -28.19 -0.63
CA LEU A 146 -8.94 -27.10 -1.01
C LEU A 146 -9.48 -26.40 0.23
N PHE A 147 -9.55 -25.07 0.21
CA PHE A 147 -10.16 -24.28 1.28
C PHE A 147 -10.82 -23.01 0.71
N ASP A 148 -11.81 -22.50 1.45
CA ASP A 148 -12.51 -21.24 1.13
C ASP A 148 -11.80 -20.09 1.85
N ASN A 149 -11.37 -19.07 1.10
CA ASN A 149 -10.63 -17.92 1.64
C ASN A 149 -11.47 -17.02 2.59
N ARG A 150 -12.80 -17.21 2.65
CA ARG A 150 -13.70 -16.47 3.55
C ARG A 150 -13.85 -17.12 4.92
N THR A 151 -13.61 -18.42 5.00
CA THR A 151 -13.77 -19.16 6.25
C THR A 151 -12.45 -19.15 7.00
N THR A 152 -12.48 -18.60 8.20
CA THR A 152 -11.36 -18.59 9.14
C THR A 152 -11.14 -19.98 9.79
N GLU A 153 -11.98 -20.96 9.46
CA GLU A 153 -11.91 -22.32 9.96
C GLU A 153 -11.78 -23.29 8.78
N GLU A 154 -10.64 -23.96 8.71
CA GLU A 154 -10.44 -25.14 7.88
C GLU A 154 -11.41 -26.24 8.38
N GLN A 155 -12.57 -26.37 7.72
CA GLN A 155 -13.39 -27.57 7.88
C GLN A 155 -12.70 -28.70 7.14
N GLU A 156 -11.99 -29.53 7.88
CA GLU A 156 -11.43 -30.78 7.43
C GLU A 156 -12.54 -31.75 6.99
N GLN A 157 -12.55 -32.13 5.70
CA GLN A 157 -13.15 -33.40 5.32
C GLN A 157 -12.12 -34.51 5.52
N PRO A 158 -12.45 -35.55 6.32
CA PRO A 158 -11.48 -36.57 6.69
C PRO A 158 -11.26 -37.57 5.53
N THR A 159 -10.09 -37.58 4.94
CA THR A 159 -9.57 -38.79 4.28
C THR A 159 -8.57 -39.45 5.19
N VAL A 160 -8.88 -40.70 5.49
CA VAL A 160 -8.24 -41.60 6.43
C VAL A 160 -6.75 -41.81 6.08
N ALA A 161 -5.85 -41.43 6.96
CA ALA A 161 -4.63 -42.19 7.27
C ALA A 161 -3.89 -41.55 8.45
N SER A 162 -3.76 -42.32 9.51
CA SER A 162 -3.13 -42.05 10.79
C SER A 162 -1.70 -41.57 10.72
N SER A 163 -1.39 -40.46 11.38
CA SER A 163 -0.23 -40.32 12.27
C SER A 163 -0.25 -38.90 12.89
N GLN A 164 -0.05 -38.85 14.18
CA GLN A 164 0.03 -37.75 15.14
C GLN A 164 0.19 -36.35 14.53
N GLU A 165 -0.88 -35.54 14.57
CA GLU A 165 -0.85 -34.13 14.19
C GLU A 165 -0.06 -33.32 15.21
N PRO A 166 0.83 -32.41 14.76
CA PRO A 166 1.32 -31.34 15.60
C PRO A 166 0.11 -30.42 15.92
N ARG A 167 -0.17 -30.15 17.18
CA ARG A 167 -1.18 -29.16 17.61
C ARG A 167 -0.89 -27.85 16.89
N GLU A 168 -1.84 -27.38 16.08
CA GLU A 168 -1.73 -26.07 15.42
C GLU A 168 -1.42 -24.98 16.45
N ASP A 169 -0.38 -24.21 16.19
CA ASP A 169 -0.06 -23.06 17.02
C ASP A 169 -1.00 -21.91 16.63
N GLY A 170 -2.15 -21.81 17.35
CA GLY A 170 -3.15 -20.79 17.10
C GLY A 170 -2.63 -19.34 17.16
N MET A 171 -1.46 -19.11 17.77
CA MET A 171 -0.78 -17.82 17.74
C MET A 171 -0.14 -17.57 16.38
N LEU A 172 0.55 -18.57 15.84
CA LEU A 172 1.17 -18.50 14.52
C LEU A 172 0.11 -18.27 13.43
N THR A 173 -0.98 -19.05 13.45
CA THR A 173 -2.09 -18.91 12.49
C THR A 173 -2.66 -17.50 12.46
N LYS A 174 -2.89 -16.89 13.64
CA LYS A 174 -3.35 -15.50 13.74
C LYS A 174 -2.35 -14.51 13.17
N VAL A 175 -1.06 -14.71 13.42
CA VAL A 175 -0.01 -13.80 12.92
C VAL A 175 0.11 -13.89 11.40
N LEU A 176 0.05 -15.11 10.85
CA LEU A 176 0.16 -15.33 9.41
C LEU A 176 -1.01 -14.77 8.62
N SER A 177 -2.18 -14.63 9.23
CA SER A 177 -3.40 -14.12 8.57
C SER A 177 -3.53 -12.59 8.56
N LYS A 178 -2.63 -11.86 9.22
CA LYS A 178 -2.73 -10.40 9.38
C LYS A 178 -1.79 -9.65 8.45
N SER A 179 -2.19 -8.41 8.12
CA SER A 179 -1.32 -7.43 7.46
C SER A 179 -0.53 -6.63 8.51
N TRP A 180 0.77 -6.53 8.32
CA TRP A 180 1.68 -5.94 9.29
C TRP A 180 2.34 -4.68 8.72
N TYR A 181 2.26 -3.58 9.47
CA TYR A 181 2.78 -2.27 9.11
C TYR A 181 3.79 -1.78 10.15
N PRO A 182 4.78 -0.95 9.79
CA PRO A 182 5.71 -0.37 10.77
C PRO A 182 4.97 0.31 11.93
N ASP A 183 5.47 0.18 13.15
CA ASP A 183 4.83 0.81 14.34
C ASP A 183 4.69 2.34 14.22
N SER A 184 5.57 2.97 13.43
CA SER A 184 5.45 4.39 13.08
C SER A 184 4.11 4.75 12.44
N TYR A 185 3.49 3.85 11.68
CA TYR A 185 2.19 4.08 11.04
C TYR A 185 1.08 4.23 12.08
N ARG A 186 1.05 3.33 13.07
CA ARG A 186 0.11 3.42 14.21
C ARG A 186 0.29 4.74 14.96
N THR A 187 1.53 5.14 15.19
CA THR A 187 1.86 6.40 15.87
C THR A 187 1.38 7.61 15.07
N MET A 188 1.64 7.66 13.76
CA MET A 188 1.16 8.72 12.87
C MET A 188 -0.38 8.82 12.84
N ILE A 189 -1.07 7.68 12.76
CA ILE A 189 -2.54 7.62 12.71
C ILE A 189 -3.13 8.11 14.04
N LYS A 190 -2.62 7.64 15.17
CA LYS A 190 -3.09 8.05 16.50
C LYS A 190 -2.85 9.53 16.80
N SER A 191 -1.71 10.08 16.39
CA SER A 191 -1.36 11.48 16.55
C SER A 191 -1.98 12.39 15.48
N ARG A 192 -2.57 11.83 14.43
CA ARG A 192 -3.06 12.54 13.23
C ARG A 192 -1.98 13.38 12.54
N THR A 193 -0.74 12.89 12.55
CA THR A 193 0.43 13.56 11.93
C THR A 193 0.95 12.72 10.77
N ILE A 194 0.15 12.61 9.72
CA ILE A 194 0.33 11.67 8.62
C ILE A 194 1.47 12.11 7.69
N ASP A 195 2.47 11.25 7.54
CA ASP A 195 3.53 11.36 6.55
C ASP A 195 3.18 10.54 5.29
N LEU A 196 2.66 11.20 4.26
CA LEU A 196 2.30 10.53 3.01
C LEU A 196 3.50 9.87 2.32
N GLU A 197 4.70 10.41 2.45
CA GLU A 197 5.90 9.83 1.83
C GLU A 197 6.19 8.43 2.38
N GLN A 198 6.00 8.23 3.69
CA GLN A 198 6.14 6.91 4.31
C GLN A 198 4.98 5.99 3.97
N LEU A 199 3.74 6.50 4.03
CA LEU A 199 2.55 5.69 3.76
C LEU A 199 2.46 5.27 2.28
N GLU A 200 2.75 6.16 1.34
CA GLU A 200 2.74 5.87 -0.11
C GLU A 200 3.91 4.98 -0.54
N ALA A 201 5.02 4.98 0.18
CA ALA A 201 6.10 4.02 -0.04
C ALA A 201 5.66 2.57 0.25
N GLY A 202 4.55 2.40 0.96
CA GLY A 202 3.94 1.10 1.22
C GLY A 202 4.83 0.17 2.04
N PHE A 203 5.49 0.65 3.09
CA PHE A 203 6.29 -0.19 3.98
C PHE A 203 5.40 -1.17 4.73
N HIS A 204 5.78 -2.44 4.72
CA HIS A 204 5.01 -3.53 5.33
C HIS A 204 5.87 -4.76 5.56
N PHE A 205 5.36 -5.68 6.34
CA PHE A 205 5.83 -7.04 6.42
C PHE A 205 4.67 -7.97 6.00
N ASP A 206 4.89 -8.72 4.92
CA ASP A 206 3.98 -9.76 4.45
C ASP A 206 4.55 -11.11 4.87
N THR A 207 3.77 -11.86 5.62
CA THR A 207 4.14 -13.20 6.08
C THR A 207 4.21 -14.20 4.94
N GLY A 208 3.61 -13.88 3.79
CA GLY A 208 3.58 -14.78 2.65
C GLY A 208 2.67 -15.99 2.83
N ALA A 209 1.74 -15.96 3.79
CA ALA A 209 0.84 -17.10 4.03
C ALA A 209 0.05 -17.53 2.79
N THR A 210 -0.27 -16.58 1.91
CA THR A 210 -0.96 -16.84 0.64
C THR A 210 -0.01 -17.02 -0.54
N SER A 211 1.19 -16.43 -0.50
CA SER A 211 2.15 -16.43 -1.61
C SER A 211 3.28 -17.44 -1.46
N GLY A 212 3.51 -17.98 -0.27
CA GLY A 212 4.67 -18.83 0.04
C GLY A 212 6.00 -18.08 0.06
N SER A 213 5.97 -16.74 0.08
CA SER A 213 7.16 -15.89 0.10
C SER A 213 7.01 -14.79 1.12
N VAL A 214 7.82 -14.82 2.17
CA VAL A 214 7.87 -13.75 3.17
C VAL A 214 8.52 -12.51 2.58
N GLN A 215 7.91 -11.35 2.78
CA GLN A 215 8.40 -10.09 2.26
C GLN A 215 8.57 -9.05 3.37
N LEU A 216 9.71 -8.38 3.37
CA LEU A 216 9.98 -7.25 4.26
C LEU A 216 10.31 -6.01 3.41
N LYS A 217 9.50 -4.97 3.54
CA LYS A 217 9.70 -3.68 2.90
C LYS A 217 9.72 -2.58 3.94
N VAL A 218 10.89 -1.98 4.14
CA VAL A 218 11.15 -0.88 5.07
C VAL A 218 12.05 0.17 4.41
N PRO A 219 12.25 1.37 4.98
CA PRO A 219 13.15 2.37 4.41
C PRO A 219 14.54 1.77 4.11
N GLY A 220 14.95 1.87 2.83
CA GLY A 220 16.25 1.39 2.38
C GLY A 220 16.40 -0.13 2.20
N LEU A 221 15.36 -0.92 2.48
CA LEU A 221 15.39 -2.37 2.35
C LEU A 221 14.08 -2.91 1.77
N THR A 222 14.19 -3.65 0.68
CA THR A 222 13.08 -4.45 0.13
C THR A 222 13.61 -5.83 -0.20
N ILE A 223 13.11 -6.86 0.49
CA ILE A 223 13.55 -8.24 0.34
C ILE A 223 12.34 -9.16 0.32
N SER A 224 12.46 -10.26 -0.41
CA SER A 224 11.47 -11.32 -0.47
C SER A 224 12.17 -12.67 -0.56
N PHE A 225 11.74 -13.63 0.25
CA PHE A 225 12.31 -14.97 0.29
C PHE A 225 11.20 -16.01 0.24
N PRO A 226 11.27 -16.98 -0.68
CA PRO A 226 10.38 -18.13 -0.63
C PRO A 226 10.71 -18.96 0.63
N TYR A 227 9.70 -19.51 1.26
CA TYR A 227 9.85 -20.40 2.39
C TYR A 227 8.93 -21.61 2.27
N VAL A 228 9.28 -22.70 2.96
CA VAL A 228 8.54 -23.97 2.92
C VAL A 228 7.63 -24.10 4.14
N ASP A 229 8.10 -23.65 5.30
CA ASP A 229 7.40 -23.81 6.57
C ASP A 229 7.81 -22.67 7.54
N VAL A 230 7.08 -22.53 8.63
CA VAL A 230 7.40 -21.61 9.72
C VAL A 230 7.58 -22.41 11.00
N GLU A 231 8.83 -22.55 11.43
CA GLU A 231 9.20 -23.34 12.60
C GLU A 231 9.19 -22.50 13.88
N LYS A 232 8.63 -23.07 14.95
CA LYS A 232 8.70 -22.48 16.29
C LYS A 232 10.08 -22.71 16.88
N THR A 233 10.86 -21.65 17.09
CA THR A 233 12.22 -21.69 17.65
C THR A 233 12.30 -21.23 19.11
N GLY A 234 11.21 -20.68 19.65
CA GLY A 234 11.11 -20.22 21.04
C GLY A 234 9.65 -20.15 21.52
N ALA A 235 9.42 -19.63 22.70
CA ALA A 235 8.07 -19.53 23.29
C ALA A 235 7.09 -18.79 22.36
N ASN A 236 7.54 -17.64 21.82
CA ASN A 236 6.78 -16.78 20.91
C ASN A 236 7.60 -16.41 19.69
N THR A 237 8.62 -17.17 19.34
CA THR A 237 9.55 -16.88 18.24
C THR A 237 9.40 -17.96 17.18
N TYR A 238 9.29 -17.50 15.93
CA TYR A 238 9.11 -18.35 14.76
C TYR A 238 10.10 -17.94 13.68
N LYS A 239 10.63 -18.92 12.95
CA LYS A 239 11.56 -18.74 11.86
C LYS A 239 10.94 -19.25 10.56
N PHE A 240 10.97 -18.43 9.53
CA PHE A 240 10.64 -18.85 8.16
C PHE A 240 11.79 -19.71 7.64
N THR A 241 11.52 -20.98 7.34
CA THR A 241 12.55 -21.96 6.95
C THR A 241 13.23 -21.52 5.67
N ASP A 242 14.54 -21.79 5.59
CA ASP A 242 15.41 -21.41 4.45
C ASP A 242 15.47 -19.91 4.16
N THR A 243 15.10 -19.07 5.13
CA THR A 243 15.18 -17.61 5.02
C THR A 243 15.97 -16.99 6.17
N PRO A 244 16.50 -15.76 6.01
CA PRO A 244 17.15 -15.01 7.08
C PRO A 244 16.15 -14.26 7.97
N ILE A 245 14.83 -14.61 7.92
CA ILE A 245 13.76 -13.90 8.61
C ILE A 245 13.21 -14.75 9.75
N SER A 246 13.06 -14.13 10.90
CA SER A 246 12.31 -14.66 12.05
C SER A 246 11.40 -13.60 12.64
N ILE A 247 10.35 -14.02 13.34
CA ILE A 247 9.42 -13.14 14.03
C ILE A 247 9.36 -13.50 15.50
N THR A 248 9.20 -12.49 16.35
CA THR A 248 8.84 -12.64 17.76
C THR A 248 7.49 -11.97 18.00
N VAL A 249 6.53 -12.73 18.48
CA VAL A 249 5.17 -12.25 18.76
C VAL A 249 5.12 -11.70 20.18
N HIS A 250 4.91 -10.40 20.31
CA HIS A 250 4.75 -9.73 21.60
C HIS A 250 3.29 -9.70 22.03
N ARG A 251 2.38 -9.44 21.10
CA ARG A 251 0.92 -9.39 21.28
C ARG A 251 0.23 -9.71 19.96
N ASP A 252 -1.05 -9.93 19.98
CA ASP A 252 -1.87 -10.22 18.79
C ASP A 252 -1.81 -9.11 17.73
N ASP A 253 -1.41 -7.89 18.11
CA ASP A 253 -1.34 -6.69 17.28
C ASP A 253 0.07 -6.13 17.15
N PHE A 254 1.10 -6.82 17.66
CA PHE A 254 2.47 -6.35 17.69
C PHE A 254 3.48 -7.49 17.57
N ILE A 255 4.33 -7.43 16.56
CA ILE A 255 5.43 -8.38 16.32
C ILE A 255 6.74 -7.63 16.10
N ALA A 256 7.85 -8.27 16.45
CA ALA A 256 9.19 -7.87 15.99
C ALA A 256 9.63 -8.82 14.88
N VAL A 257 10.03 -8.26 13.75
CA VAL A 257 10.59 -8.97 12.60
C VAL A 257 12.10 -8.80 12.62
N GLN A 258 12.83 -9.90 12.72
CA GLN A 258 14.28 -9.90 12.66
C GLN A 258 14.76 -10.37 11.29
N TYR A 259 15.59 -9.58 10.67
CA TYR A 259 16.30 -9.92 9.43
C TYR A 259 17.80 -9.99 9.71
N THR A 260 18.46 -11.06 9.25
CA THR A 260 19.91 -11.21 9.34
C THR A 260 20.52 -11.03 7.96
N ASP A 261 21.38 -10.04 7.79
CA ASP A 261 22.03 -9.74 6.50
C ASP A 261 23.07 -10.81 6.10
N ASP A 262 23.60 -10.70 4.88
CA ASP A 262 24.62 -11.62 4.34
C ASP A 262 25.94 -11.62 5.13
N HIS A 263 26.14 -10.64 6.04
CA HIS A 263 27.28 -10.56 6.93
C HIS A 263 26.97 -11.14 8.34
N GLY A 264 25.79 -11.73 8.52
CA GLY A 264 25.34 -12.30 9.78
C GLY A 264 24.91 -11.26 10.83
N ARG A 265 24.65 -10.01 10.44
CA ARG A 265 24.22 -8.94 11.37
C ARG A 265 22.70 -8.92 11.45
N PRO A 266 22.10 -9.14 12.64
CA PRO A 266 20.67 -9.07 12.82
C PRO A 266 20.20 -7.61 12.93
N THR A 267 19.09 -7.30 12.29
CA THR A 267 18.34 -6.03 12.46
C THR A 267 16.90 -6.37 12.78
N SER A 268 16.34 -5.69 13.77
CA SER A 268 14.95 -5.90 14.21
C SER A 268 14.08 -4.70 13.83
N TYR A 269 12.88 -4.99 13.37
CA TYR A 269 11.87 -4.01 12.96
C TYR A 269 10.56 -4.32 13.65
N ASP A 270 9.93 -3.30 14.23
CA ASP A 270 8.66 -3.42 14.94
C ASP A 270 7.49 -3.19 13.98
N PHE A 271 6.56 -4.15 13.98
CA PHE A 271 5.37 -4.14 13.14
C PHE A 271 4.09 -4.31 13.96
N VAL A 272 3.05 -3.66 13.48
CA VAL A 272 1.73 -3.61 14.13
C VAL A 272 0.63 -3.84 13.10
N THR A 273 -0.53 -4.25 13.57
CA THR A 273 -1.76 -4.18 12.79
C THR A 273 -2.40 -2.80 12.90
N LEU A 274 -3.09 -2.37 11.87
CA LEU A 274 -3.83 -1.11 11.87
C LEU A 274 -5.33 -1.37 12.01
N GLU A 275 -6.01 -0.51 12.77
CA GLU A 275 -7.48 -0.55 12.93
C GLU A 275 -8.18 0.11 11.73
N GLU A 276 -7.51 1.06 11.08
CA GLU A 276 -8.03 1.80 9.93
C GLU A 276 -7.31 1.38 8.65
N SER A 277 -8.04 1.43 7.53
CA SER A 277 -7.48 1.17 6.21
C SER A 277 -6.42 2.22 5.85
N LEU A 278 -5.24 1.77 5.43
CA LEU A 278 -4.14 2.63 5.00
C LEU A 278 -4.55 3.54 3.82
N SER A 279 -5.27 3.01 2.84
CA SER A 279 -5.77 3.76 1.70
C SER A 279 -6.73 4.88 2.12
N ARG A 280 -7.60 4.61 3.10
CA ARG A 280 -8.52 5.62 3.65
C ARG A 280 -7.76 6.73 4.38
N THR A 281 -6.74 6.38 5.15
CA THR A 281 -5.87 7.35 5.84
C THR A 281 -5.14 8.24 4.84
N ILE A 282 -4.57 7.66 3.78
CA ILE A 282 -3.92 8.40 2.69
C ILE A 282 -4.89 9.37 2.01
N ALA A 283 -6.08 8.88 1.64
CA ALA A 283 -7.10 9.69 0.98
C ALA A 283 -7.56 10.87 1.86
N SER A 284 -7.80 10.62 3.14
CA SER A 284 -8.20 11.65 4.10
C SER A 284 -7.13 12.73 4.29
N GLU A 285 -5.85 12.35 4.33
CA GLU A 285 -4.76 13.33 4.45
C GLU A 285 -4.59 14.13 3.14
N LYS A 286 -4.72 13.51 1.97
CA LYS A 286 -4.72 14.23 0.69
C LYS A 286 -5.86 15.25 0.64
N GLN A 287 -7.05 14.83 1.04
CA GLN A 287 -8.21 15.72 1.12
C GLN A 287 -8.01 16.88 2.10
N ARG A 288 -7.45 16.62 3.30
CA ARG A 288 -7.11 17.68 4.27
C ARG A 288 -6.18 18.73 3.66
N ARG A 289 -5.13 18.31 2.95
CA ARG A 289 -4.18 19.23 2.31
C ARG A 289 -4.84 20.07 1.21
N GLN A 290 -5.68 19.46 0.40
CA GLN A 290 -6.44 20.16 -0.65
C GLN A 290 -7.43 21.17 -0.04
N GLN A 291 -8.11 20.78 1.04
CA GLN A 291 -9.03 21.66 1.74
C GLN A 291 -8.31 22.90 2.31
N LEU A 292 -7.18 22.74 2.98
CA LEU A 292 -6.40 23.85 3.50
C LEU A 292 -5.94 24.83 2.41
N TYR A 293 -5.55 24.30 1.24
CA TYR A 293 -5.21 25.12 0.09
C TYR A 293 -6.44 25.88 -0.44
N GLY A 294 -7.57 25.20 -0.61
CA GLY A 294 -8.81 25.81 -1.07
C GLY A 294 -9.35 26.87 -0.13
N GLU A 295 -9.22 26.69 1.19
CA GLU A 295 -9.58 27.69 2.20
C GLU A 295 -8.72 28.96 2.06
N LEU A 296 -7.40 28.79 1.88
CA LEU A 296 -6.48 29.91 1.68
C LEU A 296 -6.79 30.66 0.39
N GLU A 297 -7.01 29.94 -0.71
CA GLU A 297 -7.34 30.52 -2.03
C GLU A 297 -8.70 31.24 -2.00
N SER A 298 -9.70 30.67 -1.33
CA SER A 298 -11.03 31.24 -1.18
C SER A 298 -11.04 32.47 -0.28
N PHE A 299 -10.21 32.49 0.76
CA PHE A 299 -10.06 33.66 1.61
C PHE A 299 -9.50 34.85 0.80
N GLY A 300 -8.54 34.61 -0.11
CA GLY A 300 -8.02 35.59 -1.05
C GLY A 300 -6.84 35.00 -1.83
N PRO A 301 -6.93 34.92 -3.16
CA PRO A 301 -5.86 34.35 -3.95
C PRO A 301 -4.60 35.24 -3.97
N THR A 302 -4.74 36.49 -3.59
CA THR A 302 -3.68 37.51 -3.68
C THR A 302 -3.55 38.31 -2.40
N PHE A 303 -2.31 38.46 -1.96
CA PHE A 303 -1.94 39.21 -0.75
C PHE A 303 -0.72 40.11 -1.05
N ALA A 304 -0.67 41.29 -0.45
CA ALA A 304 0.41 42.25 -0.65
C ALA A 304 1.01 42.75 0.66
N SER A 305 2.32 42.90 0.69
CA SER A 305 3.09 43.50 1.77
C SER A 305 3.91 44.69 1.25
N SER A 306 3.99 45.77 2.02
CA SER A 306 4.79 46.95 1.63
C SER A 306 6.27 46.62 1.46
N ASN A 307 6.81 45.71 2.27
CA ASN A 307 8.22 45.33 2.24
C ASN A 307 8.55 44.08 1.45
N TYR A 308 7.59 43.14 1.38
CA TYR A 308 7.81 41.80 0.84
C TYR A 308 7.04 41.53 -0.44
N GLY A 309 6.51 42.59 -1.10
CA GLY A 309 5.85 42.49 -2.38
C GLY A 309 4.53 41.74 -2.34
N LYS A 310 4.19 41.09 -3.42
CA LYS A 310 2.91 40.43 -3.63
C LYS A 310 3.09 38.92 -3.74
N ILE A 311 2.28 38.17 -2.98
CA ILE A 311 2.15 36.71 -3.12
C ILE A 311 0.76 36.38 -3.65
N THR A 312 0.69 35.48 -4.64
CA THR A 312 -0.54 35.03 -5.25
C THR A 312 -0.55 33.50 -5.24
N PHE A 313 -1.65 32.91 -4.81
CA PHE A 313 -1.90 31.48 -4.88
C PHE A 313 -2.79 31.23 -6.10
N ASN A 314 -2.31 30.39 -7.02
CA ASN A 314 -3.03 30.00 -8.23
C ASN A 314 -3.46 28.54 -8.07
N GLY A 315 -4.48 28.07 -8.76
CA GLY A 315 -4.90 26.68 -8.74
C GLY A 315 -3.74 25.66 -8.78
N GLU A 316 -3.99 24.41 -8.47
CA GLU A 316 -3.00 23.31 -8.47
C GLU A 316 -1.83 23.47 -7.48
N ASN A 317 -2.09 24.07 -6.30
CA ASN A 317 -1.10 24.29 -5.25
C ASN A 317 0.12 25.12 -5.68
N GLN A 318 -0.04 26.08 -6.60
CA GLN A 318 1.05 26.92 -7.06
C GLN A 318 1.01 28.30 -6.39
N PHE A 319 2.18 28.92 -6.30
CA PHE A 319 2.31 30.31 -5.87
C PHE A 319 3.23 31.12 -6.79
N LEU A 320 2.99 32.46 -6.81
CA LEU A 320 3.87 33.47 -7.36
C LEU A 320 4.15 34.52 -6.30
N TRP A 321 5.42 34.83 -6.03
CA TRP A 321 5.83 35.82 -5.03
C TRP A 321 6.85 36.80 -5.59
N SER A 322 6.49 38.08 -5.75
CA SER A 322 7.36 39.10 -6.37
C SER A 322 8.48 39.62 -5.44
N GLY A 323 8.23 39.71 -4.15
CA GLY A 323 9.16 40.30 -3.18
C GLY A 323 10.06 39.29 -2.44
N TYR A 324 10.08 38.05 -2.84
CA TYR A 324 10.80 36.94 -2.18
C TYR A 324 12.29 37.17 -2.00
N ARG A 325 12.91 37.97 -2.90
CA ARG A 325 14.36 38.25 -2.88
C ARG A 325 14.82 38.96 -1.60
N GLN A 326 13.93 39.67 -0.90
CA GLN A 326 14.23 40.30 0.38
C GLN A 326 14.61 39.29 1.47
N LEU A 327 14.25 38.02 1.27
CA LEU A 327 14.49 36.92 2.20
C LEU A 327 15.67 36.02 1.76
N GLN A 328 16.31 36.32 0.62
CA GLN A 328 17.50 35.61 0.15
C GLN A 328 18.77 36.23 0.75
N PRO A 329 19.80 35.43 1.06
CA PRO A 329 19.82 33.96 1.08
C PRO A 329 19.41 33.40 2.46
N ALA A 330 19.08 34.24 3.41
CA ALA A 330 18.92 33.87 4.84
C ALA A 330 17.77 32.84 5.06
N ILE A 331 16.66 33.02 4.37
CA ILE A 331 15.47 32.18 4.51
C ILE A 331 15.22 31.40 3.21
N ILE A 332 15.11 32.10 2.09
CA ILE A 332 14.90 31.52 0.77
C ILE A 332 16.25 31.24 0.12
N PRO A 333 16.50 30.04 -0.43
CA PRO A 333 17.78 29.71 -1.06
C PRO A 333 18.20 30.69 -2.15
N GLN A 334 19.49 30.94 -2.24
CA GLN A 334 20.06 31.72 -3.35
C GLN A 334 19.79 31.01 -4.68
N GLY A 335 19.32 31.74 -5.69
CA GLY A 335 18.98 31.17 -7.00
C GLY A 335 17.56 30.65 -7.13
N ALA A 336 16.81 30.54 -6.05
CA ALA A 336 15.37 30.24 -6.09
C ALA A 336 14.61 31.31 -6.90
N LEU A 337 13.62 30.91 -7.68
CA LEU A 337 12.71 31.80 -8.39
C LEU A 337 11.48 32.10 -7.56
N GLY A 338 10.82 33.23 -7.78
CA GLY A 338 9.63 33.65 -7.02
C GLY A 338 8.34 32.90 -7.40
N ARG A 339 8.45 31.64 -7.75
CA ARG A 339 7.34 30.75 -8.06
C ARG A 339 7.68 29.33 -7.64
N GLY A 340 6.65 28.51 -7.45
CA GLY A 340 6.83 27.12 -7.02
C GLY A 340 5.52 26.52 -6.53
N THR A 341 5.62 25.49 -5.71
CA THR A 341 4.48 24.81 -5.12
C THR A 341 4.34 25.09 -3.63
N VAL A 342 3.11 25.07 -3.15
CA VAL A 342 2.77 25.17 -1.73
C VAL A 342 2.15 23.87 -1.25
N SER A 343 2.54 23.42 -0.06
CA SER A 343 1.99 22.23 0.56
C SER A 343 1.76 22.41 2.05
N PHE A 344 0.88 21.57 2.64
CA PHE A 344 0.53 21.57 4.05
C PHE A 344 0.89 20.23 4.68
N LYS A 345 2.15 19.79 4.47
CA LYS A 345 2.65 18.47 4.86
C LYS A 345 3.16 18.37 6.28
N TYR A 346 3.35 19.50 6.97
CA TYR A 346 3.79 19.56 8.36
C TYR A 346 2.65 19.91 9.30
N PHE A 347 2.84 19.57 10.57
CA PHE A 347 1.87 19.76 11.64
C PHE A 347 2.47 20.64 12.74
N LEU A 348 1.60 21.29 13.50
CA LEU A 348 1.97 22.07 14.68
C LEU A 348 2.01 21.18 15.93
N ALA A 349 3.03 21.33 16.76
CA ALA A 349 2.97 20.82 18.11
C ALA A 349 1.84 21.52 18.91
N LYS A 350 1.28 20.82 19.90
CA LYS A 350 0.17 21.33 20.73
C LYS A 350 0.44 22.71 21.33
N ALA A 351 1.69 23.02 21.67
CA ALA A 351 2.08 24.34 22.22
C ALA A 351 1.96 25.49 21.21
N LEU A 352 1.91 25.20 19.92
CA LEU A 352 1.82 26.18 18.83
C LEU A 352 0.39 26.33 18.27
N THR A 353 -0.50 25.38 18.58
CA THR A 353 -1.92 25.44 18.19
C THR A 353 -2.59 26.64 18.89
N GLY A 354 -3.49 27.34 18.17
CA GLY A 354 -4.14 28.58 18.65
C GLY A 354 -3.34 29.85 18.34
N ARG A 355 -2.00 29.75 18.21
CA ARG A 355 -1.15 30.85 17.75
C ARG A 355 -1.07 30.91 16.23
N TYR A 356 -1.05 29.76 15.59
CA TYR A 356 -1.00 29.56 14.13
C TYR A 356 -2.11 28.62 13.70
N ASP A 357 -2.53 28.75 12.43
CA ASP A 357 -3.52 27.87 11.82
C ASP A 357 -2.87 26.61 11.26
N GLY A 358 -1.56 26.68 10.93
CA GLY A 358 -0.81 25.53 10.41
C GLY A 358 0.60 25.89 9.97
N VAL A 359 1.18 24.96 9.22
CA VAL A 359 2.48 25.11 8.56
C VAL A 359 2.26 25.08 7.04
N MET A 360 2.73 26.13 6.40
CA MET A 360 2.78 26.26 4.93
C MET A 360 4.20 26.01 4.46
N THR A 361 4.39 25.04 3.59
CA THR A 361 5.68 24.72 2.99
C THR A 361 5.73 25.26 1.58
N LEU A 362 6.69 26.11 1.27
CA LEU A 362 6.95 26.63 -0.06
C LEU A 362 8.18 25.94 -0.68
N GLU A 363 7.98 25.30 -1.80
CA GLU A 363 9.04 24.70 -2.62
C GLU A 363 9.27 25.61 -3.84
N PHE A 364 10.33 26.41 -3.78
CA PHE A 364 10.66 27.37 -4.83
C PHE A 364 11.28 26.67 -6.03
N GLU A 365 10.89 27.04 -7.25
CA GLU A 365 11.56 26.58 -8.47
C GLU A 365 13.04 27.00 -8.43
N LYS A 366 13.94 26.07 -8.78
CA LYS A 366 15.41 26.18 -8.63
C LYS A 366 15.87 26.40 -7.19
N GLY A 367 15.02 26.23 -6.20
CA GLY A 367 15.41 26.21 -4.80
C GLY A 367 16.12 24.89 -4.45
N THR A 368 17.09 24.96 -3.54
CA THR A 368 17.83 23.78 -3.06
C THR A 368 17.19 23.12 -1.85
N ARG A 369 16.21 23.77 -1.24
CA ARG A 369 15.46 23.29 -0.08
C ARG A 369 14.10 23.95 -0.03
N GLU A 370 13.16 23.29 0.62
CA GLU A 370 11.88 23.87 1.01
C GLU A 370 12.01 24.90 2.12
N VAL A 371 11.03 25.80 2.20
CA VAL A 371 10.93 26.81 3.26
C VAL A 371 9.59 26.67 3.97
N ASN A 372 9.64 26.46 5.28
CA ASN A 372 8.47 26.27 6.11
C ASN A 372 8.10 27.57 6.84
N PHE A 373 6.84 27.96 6.75
CA PHE A 373 6.28 29.08 7.45
C PHE A 373 5.13 28.60 8.35
N PHE A 374 5.10 29.04 9.59
CA PHE A 374 3.86 29.11 10.33
C PHE A 374 2.97 30.14 9.67
N TYR A 375 1.70 29.83 9.43
CA TYR A 375 0.76 30.78 8.87
C TYR A 375 -0.43 31.00 9.80
N LYS A 376 -1.01 32.18 9.70
CA LYS A 376 -2.27 32.55 10.32
C LYS A 376 -3.06 33.42 9.36
N VAL A 377 -4.30 33.02 9.10
CA VAL A 377 -5.28 33.83 8.39
C VAL A 377 -5.91 34.78 9.41
N GLU A 378 -5.78 36.07 9.16
CA GLU A 378 -6.36 37.15 9.98
C GLU A 378 -7.43 37.88 9.17
N ASP A 379 -8.34 38.63 9.81
CA ASP A 379 -9.52 39.22 9.15
C ASP A 379 -9.17 39.98 7.85
N ASN A 380 -8.02 40.62 7.78
CA ASN A 380 -7.59 41.47 6.68
C ASN A 380 -6.36 40.95 5.91
N GLY A 381 -5.86 39.75 6.23
CA GLY A 381 -4.67 39.28 5.55
C GLY A 381 -4.11 37.92 6.02
N LEU A 382 -2.89 37.69 5.60
CA LEU A 382 -2.13 36.49 5.88
C LEU A 382 -0.84 36.86 6.63
N ARG A 383 -0.64 36.31 7.80
CA ARG A 383 0.61 36.41 8.54
C ARG A 383 1.43 35.14 8.33
N LEU A 384 2.68 35.32 7.92
CA LEU A 384 3.68 34.27 7.82
C LEU A 384 4.79 34.52 8.83
N GLU A 385 5.23 33.47 9.49
CA GLU A 385 6.39 33.48 10.36
C GLU A 385 7.30 32.31 10.00
N VAL A 386 8.61 32.54 9.82
CA VAL A 386 9.54 31.46 9.51
C VAL A 386 9.50 30.41 10.60
N ALA A 387 9.17 29.19 10.24
CA ALA A 387 8.99 28.09 11.18
C ALA A 387 10.30 27.69 11.86
N GLY A 388 10.20 27.07 13.02
CA GLY A 388 11.33 26.49 13.74
C GLY A 388 11.97 25.34 12.97
N THR A 389 13.12 24.90 13.45
CA THR A 389 13.96 23.88 12.80
C THR A 389 13.94 22.53 13.52
N HIS A 390 13.26 22.42 14.65
CA HIS A 390 13.14 21.17 15.38
C HIS A 390 11.86 20.43 15.01
N PHE A 391 12.04 19.18 14.60
CA PHE A 391 10.98 18.33 14.12
C PHE A 391 10.87 17.06 14.97
N ASN A 392 9.66 16.62 15.21
CA ASN A 392 9.35 15.27 15.63
C ASN A 392 8.49 14.63 14.54
N GLY A 393 9.10 13.82 13.67
CA GLY A 393 8.48 13.37 12.42
C GLY A 393 8.08 14.57 11.54
N LYS A 394 6.82 14.66 11.16
CA LYS A 394 6.27 15.81 10.40
C LYS A 394 5.72 16.93 11.32
N THR A 395 5.95 16.87 12.63
CA THR A 395 5.49 17.91 13.57
C THR A 395 6.62 18.87 13.89
N ILE A 396 6.40 20.17 13.68
CA ILE A 396 7.32 21.24 14.13
C ILE A 396 7.03 21.54 15.59
N THR A 397 8.07 21.44 16.44
CA THR A 397 7.92 21.47 17.90
C THR A 397 8.24 22.80 18.52
N ASP A 398 8.99 23.65 17.84
CA ASP A 398 9.46 24.92 18.37
C ASP A 398 9.25 26.08 17.41
N ARG A 399 9.55 27.24 17.92
CA ARG A 399 9.55 28.53 17.27
C ARG A 399 10.95 29.12 17.31
N ASN A 400 11.35 29.81 16.25
CA ASN A 400 12.62 30.55 16.28
C ASN A 400 12.61 31.60 17.42
N SER A 401 13.74 31.75 18.10
CA SER A 401 13.90 32.74 19.18
C SER A 401 13.79 34.18 18.66
N ASN A 402 14.21 34.41 17.42
CA ASN A 402 14.09 35.71 16.73
C ASN A 402 13.44 35.51 15.35
N PRO A 403 12.13 35.32 15.31
CA PRO A 403 11.45 34.93 14.06
C PRO A 403 11.30 36.13 13.13
N VAL A 404 11.46 35.88 11.82
CA VAL A 404 11.03 36.81 10.78
C VAL A 404 9.52 36.63 10.59
N VAL A 405 8.78 37.72 10.84
CA VAL A 405 7.33 37.77 10.68
C VAL A 405 6.99 38.68 9.50
N ILE A 406 6.14 38.22 8.62
CA ILE A 406 5.69 38.91 7.44
C ILE A 406 4.17 39.00 7.49
N PHE A 407 3.64 40.21 7.33
CA PHE A 407 2.21 40.41 7.16
C PHE A 407 1.91 40.81 5.70
N PHE A 408 0.91 40.18 5.13
CA PHE A 408 0.37 40.47 3.82
C PHE A 408 -1.08 40.83 3.94
N SER A 409 -1.46 42.03 3.51
CA SER A 409 -2.86 42.46 3.41
C SER A 409 -3.56 41.78 2.24
N ARG A 410 -4.78 41.32 2.46
CA ARG A 410 -5.63 40.75 1.41
C ARG A 410 -5.93 41.79 0.34
N GLN A 411 -5.82 41.40 -0.92
CA GLN A 411 -6.19 42.23 -2.05
C GLN A 411 -7.59 41.84 -2.52
N ASN A 412 -8.54 42.78 -2.46
CA ASN A 412 -9.88 42.56 -3.01
C ASN A 412 -9.76 42.49 -4.54
N SER A 413 -10.34 41.48 -5.16
CA SER A 413 -10.42 41.30 -6.61
C SER A 413 -11.36 42.30 -7.32
N GLY A 414 -11.50 43.53 -6.80
CA GLY A 414 -12.50 44.50 -7.20
C GLY A 414 -12.03 45.95 -7.35
N SER A 415 -10.73 46.18 -7.74
CA SER A 415 -10.34 47.51 -8.25
C SER A 415 -9.33 47.38 -9.41
N ALA A 416 -9.74 46.80 -10.51
CA ALA A 416 -9.16 47.14 -11.78
C ALA A 416 -9.67 48.57 -12.09
N GLY A 417 -8.74 49.54 -11.94
CA GLY A 417 -9.02 50.95 -12.03
C GLY A 417 -9.65 51.36 -13.33
N GLN A 418 -10.63 52.21 -13.18
CA GLN A 418 -10.84 53.33 -14.06
C GLN A 418 -9.79 54.39 -13.67
N ASP A 419 -8.80 54.57 -14.53
CA ASP A 419 -8.16 55.80 -14.87
C ASP A 419 -7.43 55.62 -16.20
#